data_df1308914eee5703a7f4af8cf33d2fdc
#
_entry.id   df1308914eee5703a7f4af8cf33d2fdc
#
_cell.length_a   1.000
_cell.length_b   1.000
_cell.length_c   1.000
_cell.angle_alpha   90.00
_cell.angle_beta   90.00
_cell.angle_gamma   90.00
#
_symmetry.space_group_name_H-M   'P 1'
#
loop_
_entity.id
_entity.type
_entity.pdbx_description
1 polymer ?
#
loop_
_entity_poly.entity_id
_entity_poly.type
_entity_poly.pdbx_seq_one_letter_code
_entity_poly.pdbx_strand_id
1 'polypeptide(L)'
;IPKGTGTYADSLRAIGTAGLLEEVAGVGSIIRDMGTHFQIECSTDVPDVQWRPPSPGFYYIWRKSKEKGKPQGTMVLDYEEEQGRVKAKEKGSKKKKEALNKALEEQGLSPVESINREYGPSAILESMRKGWSSDKDVYLWVIQNPEKTLKWAQSALRPLEQSEQPERPEVSNSQFFNPSSGKGLHATKTIYKSPGAINSEVVEPFAEWMKFRGASAAMLPYRNGDDFKLFVIEPAEIGPKALSTLREKLLDLRLWGGIRLDLEATLRLVEELIMHSDVVQDTMGKISLRGRRPAEVVRGLRQAYFKGMGTAAALMNDAFLPLPSWFRIDSSEDANVFLGIIREHIGYYENGQRKQGCLGSLDETHSGDVPILQQYRKWLTTGGVSDLLDFLARFAIHIMEKRGKKEWVKEFSAENLTILFERGYGMKEIVENAGFL
;
A
#
# COMPACT_ATOMS: atom_id res chain seq x y z
N ILE A 1 -14.44 -11.39 8.23
CA ILE A 1 -14.29 -11.42 6.75
C ILE A 1 -13.35 -12.57 6.40
N PRO A 2 -13.84 -13.67 5.79
CA PRO A 2 -12.99 -14.79 5.43
C PRO A 2 -11.97 -14.42 4.35
N LYS A 3 -10.79 -15.05 4.43
CA LYS A 3 -9.76 -14.98 3.40
C LYS A 3 -10.03 -16.07 2.36
N GLY A 4 -10.73 -15.70 1.29
CA GLY A 4 -11.18 -16.65 0.27
C GLY A 4 -10.29 -16.73 -0.95
N THR A 5 -9.50 -15.67 -1.23
CA THR A 5 -8.69 -15.59 -2.44
C THR A 5 -7.21 -15.91 -2.22
N GLY A 6 -6.74 -15.78 -0.98
CA GLY A 6 -5.31 -15.90 -0.64
C GLY A 6 -4.44 -14.79 -1.22
N THR A 7 -5.05 -13.73 -1.76
CA THR A 7 -4.38 -12.58 -2.35
C THR A 7 -4.65 -11.31 -1.53
N TYR A 8 -4.06 -10.19 -1.94
CA TYR A 8 -4.36 -8.90 -1.29
C TYR A 8 -5.83 -8.44 -1.45
N ALA A 9 -6.62 -9.09 -2.30
CA ALA A 9 -8.05 -8.83 -2.42
C ALA A 9 -8.79 -8.99 -1.08
N ASP A 10 -8.38 -9.97 -0.29
CA ASP A 10 -8.96 -10.23 1.03
C ASP A 10 -8.64 -9.09 2.01
N SER A 11 -7.39 -8.59 2.01
CA SER A 11 -6.95 -7.47 2.83
C SER A 11 -7.65 -6.17 2.42
N LEU A 12 -7.72 -5.88 1.12
CA LEU A 12 -8.45 -4.71 0.62
C LEU A 12 -9.91 -4.73 1.03
N ARG A 13 -10.57 -5.89 0.94
CA ARG A 13 -11.95 -6.05 1.38
C ARG A 13 -12.11 -5.76 2.88
N ALA A 14 -11.22 -6.29 3.72
CA ALA A 14 -11.25 -6.06 5.17
C ALA A 14 -11.03 -4.59 5.52
N ILE A 15 -10.01 -3.96 4.92
CA ILE A 15 -9.67 -2.56 5.14
C ILE A 15 -10.82 -1.63 4.70
N GLY A 16 -11.38 -1.89 3.52
CA GLY A 16 -12.51 -1.11 3.02
C GLY A 16 -13.76 -1.25 3.87
N THR A 17 -14.04 -2.46 4.39
CA THR A 17 -15.17 -2.69 5.30
C THR A 17 -14.99 -1.94 6.62
N ALA A 18 -13.79 -2.02 7.22
CA ALA A 18 -13.48 -1.30 8.45
C ALA A 18 -13.58 0.22 8.26
N GLY A 19 -13.03 0.76 7.16
CA GLY A 19 -13.12 2.18 6.82
C GLY A 19 -14.56 2.63 6.53
N LEU A 20 -15.38 1.78 5.90
CA LEU A 20 -16.79 2.07 5.70
C LEU A 20 -17.54 2.15 7.03
N LEU A 21 -17.31 1.22 7.97
CA LEU A 21 -17.90 1.26 9.30
C LEU A 21 -17.53 2.54 10.04
N GLU A 22 -16.27 2.96 10.01
CA GLU A 22 -15.86 4.22 10.63
C GLU A 22 -16.57 5.44 10.02
N GLU A 23 -16.75 5.44 8.72
CA GLU A 23 -17.38 6.55 8.01
C GLU A 23 -18.88 6.63 8.24
N VAL A 24 -19.61 5.52 8.03
CA VAL A 24 -21.07 5.51 8.06
C VAL A 24 -21.63 5.47 9.47
N ALA A 25 -20.99 4.75 10.37
CA ALA A 25 -21.45 4.55 11.75
C ALA A 25 -20.73 5.47 12.76
N GLY A 26 -19.64 6.14 12.37
CA GLY A 26 -18.88 7.03 13.25
C GLY A 26 -18.14 6.31 14.40
N VAL A 27 -17.90 4.99 14.26
CA VAL A 27 -17.23 4.16 15.27
C VAL A 27 -15.77 3.94 14.87
N GLY A 28 -14.86 3.96 15.84
CA GLY A 28 -13.47 3.53 15.60
C GLY A 28 -13.41 2.01 15.35
N SER A 29 -12.52 1.57 14.50
CA SER A 29 -12.35 0.15 14.20
C SER A 29 -10.89 -0.29 14.16
N ILE A 30 -10.66 -1.56 14.51
CA ILE A 30 -9.36 -2.23 14.42
C ILE A 30 -9.56 -3.52 13.60
N ILE A 31 -8.67 -3.74 12.66
CA ILE A 31 -8.61 -4.96 11.85
C ILE A 31 -7.59 -5.88 12.48
N ARG A 32 -7.98 -7.12 12.79
CA ARG A 32 -7.07 -8.19 13.26
C ARG A 32 -7.00 -9.33 12.27
N ASP A 33 -5.79 -9.75 11.95
CA ASP A 33 -5.56 -10.94 11.14
C ASP A 33 -5.57 -12.20 12.01
N MET A 34 -6.63 -13.00 11.87
CA MET A 34 -6.82 -14.25 12.57
C MET A 34 -6.33 -15.48 11.77
N GLY A 35 -5.51 -15.27 10.74
CA GLY A 35 -5.00 -16.32 9.87
C GLY A 35 -5.98 -16.69 8.75
N THR A 36 -7.10 -17.29 9.06
CA THR A 36 -8.13 -17.71 8.09
C THR A 36 -9.13 -16.62 7.73
N HIS A 37 -9.21 -15.58 8.53
CA HIS A 37 -10.13 -14.46 8.33
C HIS A 37 -9.57 -13.19 8.97
N PHE A 38 -10.12 -12.04 8.58
CA PHE A 38 -9.95 -10.79 9.29
C PHE A 38 -11.13 -10.55 10.22
N GLN A 39 -10.85 -10.23 11.48
CA GLN A 39 -11.80 -9.74 12.46
C GLN A 39 -11.77 -8.22 12.45
N ILE A 40 -12.95 -7.58 12.46
CA ILE A 40 -13.09 -6.13 12.60
C ILE A 40 -13.76 -5.89 13.95
N GLU A 41 -13.04 -5.24 14.86
CA GLU A 41 -13.56 -4.84 16.17
C GLU A 41 -13.94 -3.36 16.13
N CYS A 42 -15.12 -3.03 16.63
CA CYS A 42 -15.62 -1.66 16.73
C CYS A 42 -15.55 -1.17 18.17
N SER A 43 -15.33 0.14 18.35
CA SER A 43 -15.24 0.78 19.67
C SER A 43 -16.58 0.87 20.41
N THR A 44 -17.70 0.77 19.69
CA THR A 44 -19.06 0.82 20.24
C THR A 44 -19.96 -0.17 19.51
N ASP A 45 -21.15 -0.43 20.07
CA ASP A 45 -22.15 -1.25 19.40
C ASP A 45 -22.71 -0.52 18.17
N VAL A 46 -22.53 -1.15 17.01
CA VAL A 46 -22.95 -0.61 15.70
C VAL A 46 -24.47 -0.38 15.59
N PRO A 47 -25.35 -1.22 16.19
CA PRO A 47 -26.79 -0.99 16.13
C PRO A 47 -27.29 0.34 16.67
N ASP A 48 -26.62 0.91 17.63
CA ASP A 48 -27.04 2.10 18.37
C ASP A 48 -26.46 3.41 17.84
N VAL A 49 -25.70 3.38 16.75
CA VAL A 49 -25.07 4.55 16.17
C VAL A 49 -25.89 5.19 15.05
N GLN A 50 -25.71 6.48 14.85
CA GLN A 50 -26.33 7.21 13.76
C GLN A 50 -25.56 6.99 12.44
N TRP A 51 -26.20 6.36 11.49
CA TRP A 51 -25.65 6.08 10.17
C TRP A 51 -25.70 7.31 9.27
N ARG A 52 -24.64 7.45 8.44
CA ARG A 52 -24.51 8.53 7.44
C ARG A 52 -24.28 7.94 6.05
N PRO A 53 -24.74 8.63 4.99
CA PRO A 53 -24.40 8.22 3.63
C PRO A 53 -22.88 8.15 3.43
N PRO A 54 -22.37 7.05 2.86
CA PRO A 54 -20.94 6.91 2.64
C PRO A 54 -20.47 7.70 1.41
N SER A 55 -19.21 8.13 1.44
CA SER A 55 -18.52 8.55 0.23
C SER A 55 -18.12 7.33 -0.62
N PRO A 56 -17.83 7.50 -1.91
CA PRO A 56 -17.39 6.39 -2.76
C PRO A 56 -16.01 5.83 -2.37
N GLY A 57 -15.15 6.60 -1.71
CA GLY A 57 -13.80 6.22 -1.34
C GLY A 57 -12.72 6.56 -2.37
N PHE A 58 -13.11 6.81 -3.61
CA PHE A 58 -12.25 7.24 -4.72
C PHE A 58 -12.85 8.40 -5.47
N TYR A 59 -12.01 9.12 -6.22
CA TYR A 59 -12.47 10.04 -7.24
C TYR A 59 -12.81 9.29 -8.52
N TYR A 60 -13.97 9.60 -9.09
CA TYR A 60 -14.35 9.16 -10.41
C TYR A 60 -13.65 10.03 -11.47
N ILE A 61 -12.81 9.43 -12.29
CA ILE A 61 -12.06 10.15 -13.32
C ILE A 61 -12.83 10.03 -14.64
N TRP A 62 -13.54 11.11 -15.00
CA TRP A 62 -14.27 11.20 -16.26
C TRP A 62 -13.36 11.72 -17.38
N ARG A 63 -13.50 11.14 -18.59
CA ARG A 63 -12.80 11.56 -19.80
C ARG A 63 -13.78 11.86 -20.92
N LYS A 64 -13.75 13.10 -21.40
CA LYS A 64 -14.62 13.58 -22.48
C LYS A 64 -14.58 12.70 -23.75
N SER A 65 -13.42 12.14 -24.08
CA SER A 65 -13.23 11.33 -25.29
C SER A 65 -13.82 9.92 -25.21
N LYS A 66 -14.29 9.47 -24.03
CA LYS A 66 -14.67 8.06 -23.81
C LYS A 66 -16.09 7.86 -23.28
N GLU A 67 -16.73 8.88 -22.74
CA GLU A 67 -18.01 8.75 -22.06
C GLU A 67 -19.04 9.76 -22.55
N LYS A 68 -20.29 9.33 -22.59
CA LYS A 68 -21.43 10.19 -22.92
C LYS A 68 -21.84 11.00 -21.70
N GLY A 69 -21.36 12.23 -21.62
CA GLY A 69 -21.69 13.15 -20.56
C GLY A 69 -20.84 12.97 -19.28
N LYS A 70 -20.67 14.06 -18.54
CA LYS A 70 -19.94 14.09 -17.26
C LYS A 70 -20.91 13.70 -16.14
N PRO A 71 -20.63 12.64 -15.35
CA PRO A 71 -21.43 12.33 -14.18
C PRO A 71 -21.40 13.51 -13.20
N GLN A 72 -22.51 13.69 -12.47
CA GLN A 72 -22.57 14.70 -11.43
C GLN A 72 -22.19 14.11 -10.07
N GLY A 73 -21.43 14.84 -9.28
CA GLY A 73 -21.03 14.44 -7.93
C GLY A 73 -19.75 15.13 -7.47
N THR A 74 -19.59 15.26 -6.16
CA THR A 74 -18.42 15.92 -5.55
C THR A 74 -17.11 15.15 -5.73
N MET A 75 -17.19 13.86 -6.01
CA MET A 75 -16.05 12.96 -6.23
C MET A 75 -15.78 12.68 -7.71
N VAL A 76 -16.29 13.52 -8.62
CA VAL A 76 -16.08 13.40 -10.06
C VAL A 76 -15.05 14.41 -10.52
N LEU A 77 -13.94 13.92 -11.10
CA LEU A 77 -12.87 14.73 -11.66
C LEU A 77 -12.89 14.65 -13.19
N ASP A 78 -12.77 15.81 -13.82
CA ASP A 78 -12.51 15.91 -15.27
C ASP A 78 -11.02 15.69 -15.52
N TYR A 79 -10.67 14.62 -16.24
CA TYR A 79 -9.26 14.24 -16.45
C TYR A 79 -8.50 15.31 -17.25
N GLU A 80 -9.11 15.86 -18.29
CA GLU A 80 -8.48 16.88 -19.15
C GLU A 80 -8.28 18.18 -18.39
N GLU A 81 -9.25 18.59 -17.59
CA GLU A 81 -9.16 19.78 -16.73
C GLU A 81 -8.07 19.59 -15.67
N GLU A 82 -8.05 18.44 -15.01
CA GLU A 82 -7.08 18.13 -13.96
C GLU A 82 -5.66 18.03 -14.51
N GLN A 83 -5.45 17.40 -15.67
CA GLN A 83 -4.16 17.43 -16.35
C GLN A 83 -3.72 18.85 -16.69
N GLY A 84 -4.65 19.69 -17.10
CA GLY A 84 -4.38 21.11 -17.35
C GLY A 84 -3.87 21.82 -16.09
N ARG A 85 -4.49 21.58 -14.95
CA ARG A 85 -4.07 22.13 -13.64
C ARG A 85 -2.70 21.62 -13.20
N VAL A 86 -2.41 20.33 -13.34
CA VAL A 86 -1.09 19.76 -13.03
C VAL A 86 -0.01 20.37 -13.89
N LYS A 87 -0.22 20.45 -15.21
CA LYS A 87 0.75 21.08 -16.13
C LYS A 87 0.97 22.57 -15.83
N ALA A 88 -0.08 23.30 -15.46
CA ALA A 88 0.03 24.70 -15.05
C ALA A 88 0.83 24.85 -13.75
N LYS A 89 0.64 23.94 -12.78
CA LYS A 89 1.40 23.88 -11.53
C LYS A 89 2.87 23.60 -11.77
N GLU A 90 3.19 22.64 -12.66
CA GLU A 90 4.57 22.28 -12.98
C GLU A 90 5.35 23.40 -13.70
N LYS A 91 4.68 24.13 -14.59
CA LYS A 91 5.28 25.22 -15.39
C LYS A 91 5.20 26.60 -14.75
N GLY A 92 4.39 26.77 -13.71
CA GLY A 92 4.13 28.07 -13.09
C GLY A 92 5.22 28.52 -12.12
N SER A 93 5.37 29.84 -11.99
CA SER A 93 6.13 30.43 -10.88
C SER A 93 5.52 30.09 -9.52
N LYS A 94 6.30 30.19 -8.43
CA LYS A 94 5.82 29.92 -7.06
C LYS A 94 4.51 30.66 -6.75
N LYS A 95 4.39 31.93 -7.14
CA LYS A 95 3.20 32.78 -6.98
C LYS A 95 1.96 32.20 -7.72
N LYS A 96 2.12 31.69 -8.95
CA LYS A 96 1.03 31.08 -9.71
C LYS A 96 0.57 29.76 -9.07
N LYS A 97 1.50 29.00 -8.52
CA LYS A 97 1.20 27.73 -7.80
C LYS A 97 0.39 27.99 -6.52
N GLU A 98 0.77 29.01 -5.75
CA GLU A 98 0.07 29.42 -4.53
C GLU A 98 -1.34 29.95 -4.84
N ALA A 99 -1.51 30.77 -5.87
CA ALA A 99 -2.82 31.27 -6.29
C ALA A 99 -3.75 30.12 -6.76
N LEU A 100 -3.20 29.13 -7.48
CA LEU A 100 -3.97 27.97 -7.92
C LEU A 100 -4.41 27.08 -6.73
N ASN A 101 -3.50 26.83 -5.78
CA ASN A 101 -3.83 26.08 -4.58
C ASN A 101 -4.94 26.77 -3.78
N LYS A 102 -4.83 28.07 -3.57
CA LYS A 102 -5.85 28.86 -2.88
C LYS A 102 -7.21 28.81 -3.59
N ALA A 103 -7.24 28.91 -4.91
CA ALA A 103 -8.48 28.79 -5.67
C ALA A 103 -9.12 27.39 -5.60
N LEU A 104 -8.30 26.33 -5.46
CA LEU A 104 -8.78 24.96 -5.25
C LEU A 104 -9.36 24.76 -3.84
N GLU A 105 -8.67 25.29 -2.82
CA GLU A 105 -9.12 25.28 -1.43
C GLU A 105 -10.46 26.02 -1.25
N GLU A 106 -10.63 27.19 -1.90
CA GLU A 106 -11.87 27.96 -1.91
C GLU A 106 -13.04 27.18 -2.56
N GLN A 107 -12.74 26.23 -3.45
CA GLN A 107 -13.72 25.31 -4.07
C GLN A 107 -13.92 24.02 -3.27
N GLY A 108 -13.30 23.87 -2.09
CA GLY A 108 -13.33 22.66 -1.29
C GLY A 108 -12.57 21.47 -1.92
N LEU A 109 -11.67 21.76 -2.89
CA LEU A 109 -10.85 20.76 -3.55
C LEU A 109 -9.45 20.76 -2.95
N SER A 110 -8.93 19.59 -2.61
CA SER A 110 -7.55 19.45 -2.19
C SER A 110 -6.59 19.80 -3.33
N PRO A 111 -5.46 20.47 -3.05
CA PRO A 111 -4.44 20.75 -4.06
C PRO A 111 -3.89 19.43 -4.62
N VAL A 112 -4.21 19.11 -5.87
CA VAL A 112 -3.74 17.89 -6.52
C VAL A 112 -2.28 18.05 -6.92
N GLU A 113 -1.40 17.26 -6.35
CA GLU A 113 0.01 17.31 -6.72
C GLU A 113 0.31 16.57 -8.03
N SER A 114 -0.36 15.44 -8.25
CA SER A 114 -0.37 14.74 -9.54
C SER A 114 -1.52 13.72 -9.57
N ILE A 115 -2.21 13.57 -10.70
CA ILE A 115 -3.26 12.56 -10.88
C ILE A 115 -2.75 11.17 -10.54
N ASN A 116 -1.53 10.84 -10.93
CA ASN A 116 -0.96 9.50 -10.69
C ASN A 116 -0.58 9.27 -9.23
N ARG A 117 -0.26 10.31 -8.48
CA ARG A 117 0.13 10.21 -7.09
C ARG A 117 -1.06 10.23 -6.16
N GLU A 118 -1.88 11.26 -6.24
CA GLU A 118 -3.02 11.47 -5.34
C GLU A 118 -4.17 10.52 -5.63
N TYR A 119 -4.41 10.27 -6.91
CA TYR A 119 -5.48 9.37 -7.37
C TYR A 119 -4.94 8.04 -7.91
N GLY A 120 -3.77 7.60 -7.46
CA GLY A 120 -3.10 6.42 -7.97
C GLY A 120 -4.01 5.21 -8.18
N PRO A 121 -4.81 4.75 -7.20
CA PRO A 121 -5.75 3.67 -7.39
C PRO A 121 -6.84 4.00 -8.43
N SER A 122 -7.39 5.22 -8.43
CA SER A 122 -8.38 5.67 -9.41
C SER A 122 -7.78 5.81 -10.81
N ALA A 123 -6.55 6.28 -10.94
CA ALA A 123 -5.85 6.36 -12.23
C ALA A 123 -5.56 4.97 -12.80
N ILE A 124 -5.23 3.99 -11.97
CA ILE A 124 -5.09 2.59 -12.36
C ILE A 124 -6.42 2.06 -12.85
N LEU A 125 -7.49 2.24 -12.07
CA LEU A 125 -8.84 1.85 -12.45
C LEU A 125 -9.28 2.46 -13.77
N GLU A 126 -9.04 3.74 -13.95
CA GLU A 126 -9.40 4.44 -15.17
C GLU A 126 -8.66 3.88 -16.40
N SER A 127 -7.37 3.54 -16.24
CA SER A 127 -6.60 2.90 -17.32
C SER A 127 -7.16 1.53 -17.72
N MET A 128 -7.83 0.83 -16.79
CA MET A 128 -8.49 -0.47 -17.03
C MET A 128 -9.89 -0.34 -17.61
N ARG A 129 -10.57 0.76 -17.38
CA ARG A 129 -11.94 0.99 -17.85
C ARG A 129 -12.07 1.11 -19.37
N LYS A 130 -10.98 0.95 -20.12
CA LYS A 130 -11.01 0.82 -21.59
C LYS A 130 -11.83 -0.41 -21.98
N GLY A 131 -13.13 -0.25 -22.13
CA GLY A 131 -14.06 -1.29 -22.55
C GLY A 131 -15.10 -1.68 -21.51
N TRP A 132 -15.15 -1.04 -20.34
CA TRP A 132 -16.25 -1.20 -19.40
C TRP A 132 -17.43 -0.31 -19.80
N SER A 133 -18.63 -0.83 -19.70
CA SER A 133 -19.83 0.00 -19.79
C SER A 133 -20.00 0.75 -18.47
N SER A 134 -20.32 2.03 -18.54
CA SER A 134 -20.63 2.86 -17.36
C SER A 134 -21.72 2.27 -16.46
N ASP A 135 -22.56 1.40 -17.02
CA ASP A 135 -23.71 0.79 -16.34
C ASP A 135 -23.33 -0.30 -15.32
N LYS A 136 -22.07 -0.81 -15.36
CA LYS A 136 -21.57 -1.86 -14.48
C LYS A 136 -20.46 -1.39 -13.53
N ASP A 137 -20.43 -0.10 -13.27
CA ASP A 137 -19.46 0.52 -12.41
C ASP A 137 -20.07 0.80 -11.03
N VAL A 138 -19.76 -0.07 -10.06
CA VAL A 138 -20.22 0.10 -8.67
C VAL A 138 -19.86 1.46 -8.11
N TYR A 139 -18.72 1.99 -8.50
CA TYR A 139 -18.20 3.23 -8.02
C TYR A 139 -19.00 4.44 -8.50
N LEU A 140 -19.35 4.45 -9.79
CA LEU A 140 -20.22 5.47 -10.35
C LEU A 140 -21.62 5.41 -9.74
N TRP A 141 -22.17 4.19 -9.57
CA TRP A 141 -23.48 3.99 -8.96
C TRP A 141 -23.53 4.55 -7.53
N VAL A 142 -22.49 4.32 -6.72
CA VAL A 142 -22.37 4.84 -5.35
C VAL A 142 -22.36 6.38 -5.34
N ILE A 143 -21.64 7.03 -6.26
CA ILE A 143 -21.61 8.49 -6.38
C ILE A 143 -23.01 9.05 -6.70
N GLN A 144 -23.73 8.39 -7.60
CA GLN A 144 -25.04 8.87 -8.09
C GLN A 144 -26.21 8.53 -7.16
N ASN A 145 -26.05 7.57 -6.24
CA ASN A 145 -27.11 7.05 -5.39
C ASN A 145 -26.72 6.98 -3.90
N PRO A 146 -26.37 8.09 -3.24
CA PRO A 146 -25.86 8.06 -1.85
C PRO A 146 -26.82 7.43 -0.86
N GLU A 147 -28.13 7.76 -0.94
CA GLU A 147 -29.13 7.23 -0.02
C GLU A 147 -29.40 5.73 -0.23
N LYS A 148 -29.43 5.27 -1.49
CA LYS A 148 -29.56 3.83 -1.78
C LYS A 148 -28.31 3.09 -1.32
N THR A 149 -27.15 3.71 -1.46
CA THR A 149 -25.88 3.17 -0.98
C THR A 149 -25.86 3.03 0.54
N LEU A 150 -26.42 3.99 1.27
CA LEU A 150 -26.55 3.86 2.73
C LEU A 150 -27.38 2.63 3.12
N LYS A 151 -28.55 2.45 2.52
CA LYS A 151 -29.40 1.27 2.80
C LYS A 151 -28.69 -0.04 2.45
N TRP A 152 -27.98 -0.05 1.34
CA TRP A 152 -27.20 -1.22 0.92
C TRP A 152 -26.04 -1.49 1.89
N ALA A 153 -25.29 -0.46 2.32
CA ALA A 153 -24.23 -0.59 3.32
C ALA A 153 -24.76 -1.12 4.66
N GLN A 154 -25.88 -0.58 5.14
CA GLN A 154 -26.53 -1.04 6.38
C GLN A 154 -26.90 -2.52 6.29
N SER A 155 -27.53 -2.96 5.20
CA SER A 155 -27.90 -4.35 4.99
C SER A 155 -26.70 -5.29 4.94
N ALA A 156 -25.58 -4.84 4.34
CA ALA A 156 -24.37 -5.66 4.22
C ALA A 156 -23.56 -5.73 5.53
N LEU A 157 -23.52 -4.65 6.31
CA LEU A 157 -22.77 -4.56 7.57
C LEU A 157 -23.56 -5.08 8.77
N ARG A 158 -24.87 -5.03 8.69
CA ARG A 158 -25.80 -5.50 9.70
C ARG A 158 -26.91 -6.30 9.02
N PRO A 159 -26.71 -7.61 8.81
CA PRO A 159 -27.77 -8.47 8.27
C PRO A 159 -28.97 -8.44 9.22
N LEU A 160 -29.99 -7.71 8.86
CA LEU A 160 -31.29 -7.76 9.53
C LEU A 160 -32.14 -8.82 8.82
N GLU A 161 -33.06 -9.41 9.56
CA GLU A 161 -34.16 -10.18 8.99
C GLU A 161 -35.07 -9.23 8.21
N GLN A 162 -34.66 -8.82 7.02
CA GLN A 162 -35.44 -7.93 6.17
C GLN A 162 -36.04 -8.70 5.01
N SER A 163 -37.31 -8.47 4.79
CA SER A 163 -38.05 -9.08 3.70
C SER A 163 -37.68 -8.53 2.30
N GLU A 164 -37.02 -7.41 2.19
CA GLU A 164 -36.62 -6.77 0.94
C GLU A 164 -35.09 -6.61 0.86
N GLN A 165 -34.49 -7.14 -0.20
CA GLN A 165 -33.09 -6.87 -0.49
C GLN A 165 -32.97 -5.42 -1.04
N PRO A 166 -32.04 -4.61 -0.52
CA PRO A 166 -31.82 -3.26 -1.03
C PRO A 166 -31.36 -3.31 -2.50
N GLU A 167 -31.71 -2.26 -3.23
CA GLU A 167 -31.19 -2.07 -4.58
C GLU A 167 -29.67 -2.00 -4.57
N ARG A 168 -29.02 -2.71 -5.47
CA ARG A 168 -27.58 -2.81 -5.60
C ARG A 168 -27.15 -2.69 -7.05
N PRO A 169 -25.92 -2.19 -7.35
CA PRO A 169 -25.44 -2.11 -8.71
C PRO A 169 -25.08 -3.48 -9.28
N GLU A 170 -25.11 -3.60 -10.59
CA GLU A 170 -24.32 -4.60 -11.28
C GLU A 170 -22.84 -4.18 -11.24
N VAL A 171 -21.92 -5.16 -11.23
CA VAL A 171 -20.51 -4.89 -11.15
C VAL A 171 -19.70 -5.75 -12.10
N SER A 172 -18.60 -5.18 -12.59
CA SER A 172 -17.56 -5.92 -13.28
C SER A 172 -16.35 -6.11 -12.38
N ASN A 173 -15.74 -7.29 -12.44
CA ASN A 173 -14.54 -7.60 -11.71
C ASN A 173 -13.33 -6.79 -12.21
N SER A 174 -12.56 -6.23 -11.29
CA SER A 174 -11.30 -5.57 -11.58
C SER A 174 -10.11 -6.49 -11.31
N GLN A 175 -9.29 -6.75 -12.34
CA GLN A 175 -8.06 -7.54 -12.22
C GLN A 175 -7.07 -6.98 -11.18
N PHE A 176 -6.99 -5.67 -11.02
CA PHE A 176 -6.06 -5.05 -10.07
C PHE A 176 -6.48 -5.21 -8.61
N PHE A 177 -7.77 -5.44 -8.37
CA PHE A 177 -8.28 -5.79 -7.04
C PHE A 177 -8.48 -7.29 -6.86
N ASN A 178 -8.39 -8.06 -7.94
CA ASN A 178 -8.54 -9.51 -7.98
C ASN A 178 -7.44 -10.14 -8.83
N PRO A 179 -6.19 -10.14 -8.37
CA PRO A 179 -5.06 -10.53 -9.20
C PRO A 179 -5.16 -11.95 -9.75
N SER A 180 -5.83 -12.85 -9.03
CA SER A 180 -6.09 -14.23 -9.45
C SER A 180 -7.07 -14.36 -10.63
N SER A 181 -7.81 -13.32 -10.97
CA SER A 181 -8.86 -13.35 -12.01
C SER A 181 -8.41 -12.82 -13.36
N GLY A 182 -7.16 -12.42 -13.50
CA GLY A 182 -6.63 -11.79 -14.70
C GLY A 182 -6.32 -12.73 -15.85
N LYS A 183 -6.13 -12.14 -17.04
CA LYS A 183 -5.53 -12.84 -18.18
C LYS A 183 -4.04 -13.10 -17.87
N GLY A 184 -3.53 -14.27 -18.26
CA GLY A 184 -2.12 -14.62 -18.08
C GLY A 184 -1.93 -15.91 -17.30
N LEU A 185 -1.05 -15.91 -16.30
CA LEU A 185 -0.61 -17.08 -15.53
C LEU A 185 -1.76 -17.91 -14.93
N HIS A 186 -2.88 -17.29 -14.65
CA HIS A 186 -4.06 -17.91 -14.04
C HIS A 186 -5.24 -18.06 -15.01
N ALA A 187 -5.00 -17.93 -16.32
CA ALA A 187 -6.02 -18.14 -17.34
C ALA A 187 -6.40 -19.63 -17.41
N THR A 188 -7.24 -20.08 -16.49
CA THR A 188 -7.92 -21.36 -16.64
C THR A 188 -9.03 -21.21 -17.68
N LYS A 189 -9.09 -22.13 -18.64
CA LYS A 189 -10.26 -22.28 -19.50
C LYS A 189 -11.42 -22.75 -18.61
N THR A 190 -12.16 -21.80 -18.10
CA THR A 190 -13.39 -22.07 -17.37
C THR A 190 -14.55 -22.21 -18.34
N ILE A 191 -15.70 -22.63 -17.87
CA ILE A 191 -16.99 -22.61 -18.58
C ILE A 191 -17.37 -21.18 -19.06
N TYR A 192 -16.61 -20.16 -18.67
CA TYR A 192 -16.82 -18.77 -19.01
C TYR A 192 -16.21 -18.44 -20.38
N LYS A 193 -16.87 -17.54 -21.12
CA LYS A 193 -16.51 -17.15 -22.50
C LYS A 193 -15.10 -16.52 -22.65
N SER A 194 -14.49 -16.09 -21.56
CA SER A 194 -13.15 -15.50 -21.57
C SER A 194 -12.26 -16.19 -20.51
N PRO A 195 -11.07 -16.69 -20.89
CA PRO A 195 -10.12 -17.25 -19.92
C PRO A 195 -9.77 -16.20 -18.86
N GLY A 196 -9.82 -16.58 -17.58
CA GLY A 196 -9.50 -15.69 -16.48
C GLY A 196 -10.57 -14.64 -16.12
N ALA A 197 -11.69 -14.59 -16.85
CA ALA A 197 -12.82 -13.74 -16.45
C ALA A 197 -13.69 -14.46 -15.43
N ILE A 198 -13.95 -13.82 -14.31
CA ILE A 198 -15.02 -14.23 -13.39
C ILE A 198 -16.33 -13.71 -13.97
N ASN A 199 -17.34 -14.56 -14.06
CA ASN A 199 -18.66 -14.15 -14.52
C ASN A 199 -19.23 -13.08 -13.59
N SER A 200 -19.83 -12.03 -14.13
CA SER A 200 -20.46 -10.96 -13.35
C SER A 200 -21.55 -11.47 -12.40
N GLU A 201 -22.16 -12.64 -12.68
CA GLU A 201 -23.13 -13.28 -11.80
C GLU A 201 -22.54 -13.79 -10.48
N VAL A 202 -21.22 -14.06 -10.44
CA VAL A 202 -20.49 -14.55 -9.23
C VAL A 202 -19.72 -13.43 -8.54
N VAL A 203 -19.64 -12.23 -9.14
CA VAL A 203 -18.97 -11.09 -8.51
C VAL A 203 -19.93 -10.43 -7.54
N GLU A 204 -19.52 -10.36 -6.27
CA GLU A 204 -20.31 -9.73 -5.22
C GLU A 204 -20.05 -8.22 -5.21
N PRO A 205 -21.05 -7.36 -5.52
CA PRO A 205 -20.84 -5.92 -5.69
C PRO A 205 -20.31 -5.21 -4.46
N PHE A 206 -20.75 -5.60 -3.27
CA PHE A 206 -20.28 -4.99 -2.03
C PHE A 206 -18.80 -5.29 -1.79
N ALA A 207 -18.36 -6.52 -2.03
CA ALA A 207 -16.96 -6.88 -1.92
C ALA A 207 -16.08 -6.09 -2.90
N GLU A 208 -16.52 -5.89 -4.15
CA GLU A 208 -15.79 -5.07 -5.12
C GLU A 208 -15.69 -3.62 -4.64
N TRP A 209 -16.77 -3.05 -4.15
CA TRP A 209 -16.75 -1.70 -3.58
C TRP A 209 -15.81 -1.60 -2.38
N MET A 210 -15.83 -2.58 -1.48
CA MET A 210 -14.89 -2.62 -0.33
C MET A 210 -13.43 -2.71 -0.78
N LYS A 211 -13.12 -3.47 -1.82
CA LYS A 211 -11.75 -3.51 -2.38
C LYS A 211 -11.30 -2.15 -2.93
N PHE A 212 -12.18 -1.40 -3.58
CA PHE A 212 -11.90 -0.02 -3.99
C PHE A 212 -11.57 0.87 -2.80
N ARG A 213 -12.40 0.80 -1.74
CA ARG A 213 -12.18 1.59 -0.52
C ARG A 213 -10.88 1.20 0.17
N GLY A 214 -10.61 -0.10 0.29
CA GLY A 214 -9.37 -0.61 0.87
C GLY A 214 -8.14 -0.17 0.08
N ALA A 215 -8.23 -0.11 -1.24
CA ALA A 215 -7.15 0.36 -2.08
C ALA A 215 -6.82 1.85 -1.85
N SER A 216 -7.83 2.70 -1.60
CA SER A 216 -7.59 4.10 -1.25
C SER A 216 -6.87 4.27 0.09
N ALA A 217 -7.02 3.31 1.00
CA ALA A 217 -6.43 3.35 2.33
C ALA A 217 -5.05 2.65 2.43
N ALA A 218 -4.78 1.64 1.58
CA ALA A 218 -3.63 0.77 1.80
C ALA A 218 -2.87 0.35 0.53
N MET A 219 -3.26 0.80 -0.68
CA MET A 219 -2.57 0.42 -1.91
C MET A 219 -1.60 1.50 -2.37
N LEU A 220 -0.40 1.06 -2.73
CA LEU A 220 0.68 1.88 -3.28
C LEU A 220 0.93 1.46 -4.74
N PRO A 221 0.48 2.25 -5.71
CA PRO A 221 0.72 1.97 -7.13
C PRO A 221 2.03 2.61 -7.60
N TYR A 222 2.89 1.80 -8.18
CA TYR A 222 4.09 2.26 -8.88
C TYR A 222 4.00 1.89 -10.35
N ARG A 223 4.19 2.88 -11.21
CA ARG A 223 4.15 2.71 -12.65
C ARG A 223 5.52 2.91 -13.26
N ASN A 224 5.92 1.99 -14.14
CA ASN A 224 7.10 2.12 -14.97
C ASN A 224 6.73 1.84 -16.44
N GLY A 225 6.58 2.90 -17.23
CA GLY A 225 6.04 2.77 -18.59
C GLY A 225 4.62 2.20 -18.58
N ASP A 226 4.43 1.05 -19.22
CA ASP A 226 3.14 0.34 -19.27
C ASP A 226 2.99 -0.71 -18.17
N ASP A 227 4.04 -0.96 -17.41
CA ASP A 227 4.07 -1.93 -16.33
C ASP A 227 3.64 -1.30 -14.99
N PHE A 228 3.01 -2.09 -14.12
CA PHE A 228 2.57 -1.65 -12.79
C PHE A 228 3.08 -2.60 -11.72
N LYS A 229 3.55 -2.03 -10.63
CA LYS A 229 3.81 -2.74 -9.40
C LYS A 229 2.90 -2.18 -8.31
N LEU A 230 2.06 -3.03 -7.75
CA LEU A 230 1.14 -2.68 -6.70
C LEU A 230 1.63 -3.28 -5.39
N PHE A 231 1.67 -2.47 -4.34
CA PHE A 231 1.83 -2.97 -2.98
C PHE A 231 0.57 -2.69 -2.19
N VAL A 232 0.16 -3.63 -1.38
CA VAL A 232 -0.92 -3.46 -0.42
C VAL A 232 -0.36 -3.69 0.98
N ILE A 233 -0.57 -2.73 1.87
CA ILE A 233 -0.18 -2.87 3.28
C ILE A 233 -1.09 -3.93 3.91
N GLU A 234 -0.48 -5.03 4.36
CA GLU A 234 -1.18 -6.17 4.94
C GLU A 234 -1.37 -5.94 6.44
N PRO A 235 -2.60 -5.76 6.95
CA PRO A 235 -2.82 -5.52 8.38
C PRO A 235 -2.54 -6.76 9.21
N ALA A 236 -1.97 -6.59 10.42
CA ALA A 236 -1.95 -7.59 11.47
C ALA A 236 -2.93 -7.19 12.58
N GLU A 237 -2.73 -6.02 13.18
CA GLU A 237 -3.65 -5.41 14.15
C GLU A 237 -3.54 -3.89 14.06
N ILE A 238 -4.36 -3.26 13.23
CA ILE A 238 -4.27 -1.83 12.93
C ILE A 238 -5.61 -1.28 12.42
N GLY A 239 -5.87 0.00 12.71
CA GLY A 239 -7.06 0.70 12.20
C GLY A 239 -6.87 1.25 10.78
N PRO A 240 -7.97 1.43 10.02
CA PRO A 240 -7.93 1.92 8.63
C PRO A 240 -7.36 3.34 8.49
N LYS A 241 -7.57 4.22 9.47
CA LYS A 241 -6.97 5.58 9.47
C LYS A 241 -5.45 5.54 9.56
N ALA A 242 -4.91 4.67 10.41
CA ALA A 242 -3.48 4.49 10.53
C ALA A 242 -2.86 3.92 9.23
N LEU A 243 -3.55 2.97 8.58
CA LEU A 243 -3.15 2.47 7.26
C LEU A 243 -3.12 3.59 6.21
N SER A 244 -4.14 4.46 6.19
CA SER A 244 -4.18 5.61 5.28
C SER A 244 -3.01 6.56 5.52
N THR A 245 -2.67 6.86 6.79
CA THR A 245 -1.52 7.69 7.14
C THR A 245 -0.21 7.07 6.64
N LEU A 246 0.01 5.78 6.88
CA LEU A 246 1.19 5.07 6.38
C LEU A 246 1.26 5.09 4.85
N ARG A 247 0.14 4.85 4.18
CA ARG A 247 0.06 4.91 2.72
C ARG A 247 0.43 6.29 2.18
N GLU A 248 -0.12 7.37 2.74
CA GLU A 248 0.17 8.74 2.31
C GLU A 248 1.66 9.06 2.41
N LYS A 249 2.31 8.68 3.51
CA LYS A 249 3.76 8.86 3.69
C LYS A 249 4.58 8.08 2.67
N LEU A 250 4.18 6.86 2.36
CA LEU A 250 4.88 6.04 1.37
C LEU A 250 4.66 6.51 -0.08
N LEU A 251 3.53 7.16 -0.39
CA LEU A 251 3.30 7.75 -1.71
C LEU A 251 4.26 8.89 -2.04
N ASP A 252 4.81 9.56 -1.04
CA ASP A 252 5.81 10.61 -1.20
C ASP A 252 7.19 10.09 -1.60
N LEU A 253 7.43 8.79 -1.41
CA LEU A 253 8.70 8.17 -1.74
C LEU A 253 8.82 7.99 -3.26
N ARG A 254 9.83 8.61 -3.86
CA ARG A 254 10.21 8.38 -5.25
C ARG A 254 11.10 7.14 -5.32
N LEU A 255 10.47 5.98 -5.36
CA LEU A 255 11.15 4.70 -5.42
C LEU A 255 11.20 4.22 -6.88
N TRP A 256 12.35 3.72 -7.30
CA TRP A 256 12.58 3.19 -8.64
C TRP A 256 13.29 1.85 -8.55
N GLY A 257 12.96 0.95 -9.45
CA GLY A 257 13.65 -0.33 -9.58
C GLY A 257 12.78 -1.55 -9.27
N GLY A 258 13.37 -2.71 -9.40
CA GLY A 258 12.74 -4.02 -9.17
C GLY A 258 12.87 -4.46 -7.71
N ILE A 259 14.04 -5.03 -7.36
CA ILE A 259 14.33 -5.55 -6.01
C ILE A 259 14.54 -4.39 -5.03
N ARG A 260 15.24 -3.33 -5.44
CA ARG A 260 15.45 -2.15 -4.59
C ARG A 260 14.16 -1.48 -4.17
N LEU A 261 13.18 -1.40 -5.07
CA LEU A 261 11.85 -0.88 -4.74
C LEU A 261 11.20 -1.72 -3.64
N ASP A 262 11.28 -3.05 -3.73
CA ASP A 262 10.74 -3.96 -2.70
C ASP A 262 11.40 -3.70 -1.34
N LEU A 263 12.72 -3.60 -1.32
CA LEU A 263 13.51 -3.39 -0.09
C LEU A 263 13.22 -2.02 0.53
N GLU A 264 13.29 -0.97 -0.28
CA GLU A 264 13.05 0.40 0.19
C GLU A 264 11.60 0.56 0.67
N ALA A 265 10.61 0.05 -0.07
CA ALA A 265 9.21 0.13 0.34
C ALA A 265 8.97 -0.58 1.69
N THR A 266 9.55 -1.77 1.87
CA THR A 266 9.40 -2.53 3.12
C THR A 266 10.05 -1.82 4.30
N LEU A 267 11.29 -1.36 4.15
CA LEU A 267 12.03 -0.69 5.22
C LEU A 267 11.43 0.69 5.55
N ARG A 268 10.98 1.45 4.53
CA ARG A 268 10.30 2.72 4.75
C ARG A 268 8.96 2.54 5.45
N LEU A 269 8.22 1.47 5.15
CA LEU A 269 6.98 1.17 5.86
C LEU A 269 7.24 0.97 7.36
N VAL A 270 8.33 0.28 7.73
CA VAL A 270 8.71 0.13 9.15
C VAL A 270 9.13 1.47 9.75
N GLU A 271 9.90 2.28 9.03
CA GLU A 271 10.29 3.62 9.49
C GLU A 271 9.05 4.47 9.79
N GLU A 272 8.10 4.55 8.85
CA GLU A 272 6.86 5.31 9.03
C GLU A 272 5.96 4.73 10.15
N LEU A 273 5.91 3.40 10.27
CA LEU A 273 5.19 2.73 11.34
C LEU A 273 5.73 3.15 12.71
N ILE A 274 7.05 3.16 12.89
CA ILE A 274 7.70 3.58 14.14
C ILE A 274 7.50 5.07 14.38
N MET A 275 7.71 5.91 13.38
CA MET A 275 7.59 7.36 13.48
C MET A 275 6.17 7.84 13.85
N HIS A 276 5.14 7.06 13.47
CA HIS A 276 3.73 7.37 13.76
C HIS A 276 3.16 6.53 14.92
N SER A 277 4.00 5.89 15.72
CA SER A 277 3.59 5.06 16.85
C SER A 277 3.51 5.82 18.18
N ASP A 278 2.87 5.17 19.16
CA ASP A 278 2.79 5.59 20.55
C ASP A 278 4.14 5.56 21.28
N VAL A 279 5.19 5.05 20.65
CA VAL A 279 6.56 5.03 21.22
C VAL A 279 7.29 6.34 20.95
N VAL A 280 7.04 6.96 19.79
CA VAL A 280 7.76 8.18 19.35
C VAL A 280 6.94 9.44 19.61
N GLN A 281 5.65 9.34 19.60
CA GLN A 281 4.76 10.49 19.69
C GLN A 281 3.76 10.32 20.86
N ASP A 282 3.47 11.37 21.63
CA ASP A 282 2.65 11.35 22.85
C ASP A 282 1.15 11.69 22.67
N THR A 283 0.59 11.69 21.46
CA THR A 283 -0.79 12.11 21.20
C THR A 283 -1.75 10.96 20.91
N MET A 284 -3.04 11.12 21.22
CA MET A 284 -4.09 10.11 21.00
C MET A 284 -4.30 9.76 19.52
N GLY A 285 -4.66 8.52 19.23
CA GLY A 285 -5.03 8.07 17.87
C GLY A 285 -3.89 7.46 17.06
N LYS A 286 -2.84 6.99 17.70
CA LYS A 286 -1.64 6.47 17.07
C LYS A 286 -1.61 4.97 16.98
N ILE A 287 -0.63 4.54 16.20
CA ILE A 287 -0.30 3.13 16.02
C ILE A 287 0.25 2.59 17.34
N SER A 288 -0.40 1.58 17.91
CA SER A 288 0.06 0.93 19.13
C SER A 288 1.21 -0.02 18.81
N LEU A 289 2.44 0.41 19.07
CA LEU A 289 3.67 -0.34 18.82
C LEU A 289 4.43 -0.68 20.09
N ARG A 290 4.17 0.02 21.21
CA ARG A 290 4.88 -0.21 22.48
C ARG A 290 4.76 -1.66 22.94
N GLY A 291 5.90 -2.29 23.21
CA GLY A 291 5.96 -3.69 23.64
C GLY A 291 5.72 -4.70 22.50
N ARG A 292 5.76 -4.26 21.25
CA ARG A 292 5.45 -5.09 20.05
C ARG A 292 6.59 -5.05 19.04
N ARG A 293 6.58 -6.03 18.15
CA ARG A 293 7.38 -6.00 16.92
C ARG A 293 6.58 -5.37 15.78
N PRO A 294 7.19 -4.71 14.80
CA PRO A 294 6.48 -4.12 13.66
C PRO A 294 5.51 -5.07 12.95
N ALA A 295 5.89 -6.34 12.76
CA ALA A 295 5.02 -7.32 12.09
C ALA A 295 3.78 -7.75 12.89
N GLU A 296 3.70 -7.44 14.18
CA GLU A 296 2.50 -7.67 15.01
C GLU A 296 1.45 -6.58 14.81
N VAL A 297 1.81 -5.48 14.15
CA VAL A 297 0.92 -4.36 13.81
C VAL A 297 0.57 -4.38 12.32
N VAL A 298 1.58 -4.49 11.48
CA VAL A 298 1.48 -4.64 10.02
C VAL A 298 2.33 -5.82 9.61
N ARG A 299 1.74 -6.83 8.97
CA ARG A 299 2.48 -8.03 8.57
C ARG A 299 3.54 -7.76 7.52
N GLY A 300 3.26 -6.87 6.59
CA GLY A 300 4.16 -6.57 5.48
C GLY A 300 3.45 -5.91 4.31
N LEU A 301 4.05 -6.06 3.14
CA LEU A 301 3.51 -5.63 1.87
C LEU A 301 3.20 -6.85 1.00
N ARG A 302 1.98 -6.94 0.52
CA ARG A 302 1.65 -7.88 -0.54
C ARG A 302 1.82 -7.18 -1.88
N GLN A 303 2.66 -7.75 -2.73
CA GLN A 303 3.06 -7.18 -4.02
C GLN A 303 2.40 -7.93 -5.15
N ALA A 304 1.91 -7.20 -6.17
CA ALA A 304 1.61 -7.77 -7.48
C ALA A 304 2.30 -6.95 -8.58
N TYR A 305 2.95 -7.66 -9.50
CA TYR A 305 3.56 -7.05 -10.69
C TYR A 305 2.75 -7.39 -11.93
N PHE A 306 2.28 -6.36 -12.60
CA PHE A 306 1.52 -6.47 -13.84
C PHE A 306 2.34 -5.91 -15.00
N LYS A 307 2.48 -6.72 -16.05
CA LYS A 307 3.10 -6.30 -17.31
C LYS A 307 2.05 -5.80 -18.27
N GLY A 308 2.27 -4.63 -18.86
CA GLY A 308 1.43 -4.09 -19.92
C GLY A 308 1.56 -4.92 -21.20
N MET A 309 0.43 -5.42 -21.70
CA MET A 309 0.33 -6.23 -22.92
C MET A 309 -0.53 -5.51 -23.97
N GLY A 310 -0.29 -4.23 -24.18
CA GLY A 310 -1.09 -3.36 -25.04
C GLY A 310 -2.44 -3.02 -24.41
N THR A 311 -3.52 -3.69 -24.79
CA THR A 311 -4.87 -3.40 -24.27
C THR A 311 -5.19 -4.13 -22.95
N ALA A 312 -4.34 -5.03 -22.50
CA ALA A 312 -4.52 -5.82 -21.28
C ALA A 312 -3.24 -5.77 -20.44
N ALA A 313 -3.37 -6.05 -19.16
CA ALA A 313 -2.23 -6.32 -18.29
C ALA A 313 -2.21 -7.79 -17.87
N ALA A 314 -1.03 -8.37 -17.73
CA ALA A 314 -0.84 -9.73 -17.26
C ALA A 314 -0.16 -9.70 -15.88
N LEU A 315 -0.70 -10.43 -14.91
CA LEU A 315 -0.03 -10.67 -13.65
C LEU A 315 1.20 -11.56 -13.88
N MET A 316 2.36 -11.02 -13.57
CA MET A 316 3.64 -11.71 -13.73
C MET A 316 4.17 -12.27 -12.42
N ASN A 317 3.88 -11.62 -11.32
CA ASN A 317 4.33 -12.03 -9.99
C ASN A 317 3.35 -11.55 -8.91
N ASP A 318 3.13 -12.40 -7.93
CA ASP A 318 2.45 -12.09 -6.66
C ASP A 318 3.34 -12.60 -5.53
N ALA A 319 3.73 -11.71 -4.61
CA ALA A 319 4.66 -12.02 -3.55
C ALA A 319 4.27 -11.31 -2.25
N PHE A 320 4.66 -11.92 -1.13
CA PHE A 320 4.55 -11.31 0.18
C PHE A 320 5.94 -10.87 0.66
N LEU A 321 6.04 -9.64 1.13
CA LEU A 321 7.23 -9.03 1.69
C LEU A 321 6.97 -8.75 3.18
N PRO A 322 7.38 -9.63 4.09
CA PRO A 322 7.18 -9.42 5.51
C PRO A 322 7.98 -8.21 6.01
N LEU A 323 7.47 -7.55 7.05
CA LEU A 323 8.23 -6.49 7.70
C LEU A 323 9.40 -7.07 8.49
N PRO A 324 10.58 -6.44 8.44
CA PRO A 324 11.65 -6.75 9.36
C PRO A 324 11.20 -6.51 10.81
N SER A 325 11.27 -7.56 11.60
CA SER A 325 10.82 -7.60 12.98
C SER A 325 11.93 -8.05 13.89
N TRP A 326 13.08 -7.39 13.76
CA TRP A 326 14.34 -7.78 14.41
C TRP A 326 14.19 -7.91 15.92
N PHE A 327 13.62 -6.90 16.58
CA PHE A 327 13.37 -6.92 18.03
C PHE A 327 12.10 -6.14 18.39
N ARG A 328 11.66 -6.27 19.64
CA ARG A 328 10.51 -5.53 20.19
C ARG A 328 10.91 -4.10 20.49
N ILE A 329 9.94 -3.21 20.39
CA ILE A 329 10.13 -1.78 20.64
C ILE A 329 9.36 -1.43 21.91
N ASP A 330 10.08 -1.40 23.04
CA ASP A 330 9.50 -1.14 24.35
C ASP A 330 9.59 0.33 24.74
N SER A 331 10.56 1.06 24.19
CA SER A 331 10.87 2.45 24.54
C SER A 331 11.19 3.31 23.31
N SER A 332 11.25 4.61 23.51
CA SER A 332 11.71 5.57 22.48
C SER A 332 13.18 5.35 22.10
N GLU A 333 14.00 4.83 23.04
CA GLU A 333 15.40 4.46 22.78
C GLU A 333 15.45 3.28 21.81
N ASP A 334 14.65 2.24 22.03
CA ASP A 334 14.54 1.10 21.10
C ASP A 334 14.09 1.54 19.71
N ALA A 335 13.11 2.46 19.67
CA ALA A 335 12.64 3.03 18.41
C ALA A 335 13.77 3.77 17.67
N ASN A 336 14.55 4.58 18.36
CA ASN A 336 15.67 5.31 17.77
C ASN A 336 16.76 4.36 17.25
N VAL A 337 17.08 3.31 18.00
CA VAL A 337 18.02 2.28 17.57
C VAL A 337 17.52 1.58 16.30
N PHE A 338 16.26 1.16 16.28
CA PHE A 338 15.66 0.51 15.11
C PHE A 338 15.67 1.42 13.86
N LEU A 339 15.29 2.68 14.04
CA LEU A 339 15.34 3.70 12.99
C LEU A 339 16.78 3.94 12.51
N GLY A 340 17.76 3.96 13.43
CA GLY A 340 19.18 4.09 13.10
C GLY A 340 19.65 2.98 12.15
N ILE A 341 19.29 1.74 12.45
CA ILE A 341 19.60 0.58 11.61
C ILE A 341 18.95 0.72 10.23
N ILE A 342 17.64 1.02 10.16
CA ILE A 342 16.96 1.21 8.89
C ILE A 342 17.63 2.30 8.05
N ARG A 343 17.91 3.46 8.64
CA ARG A 343 18.56 4.59 7.98
C ARG A 343 19.97 4.30 7.53
N GLU A 344 20.69 3.47 8.24
CA GLU A 344 21.99 2.98 7.77
C GLU A 344 21.85 2.13 6.52
N HIS A 345 20.83 1.25 6.45
CA HIS A 345 20.61 0.35 5.33
C HIS A 345 20.17 1.09 4.05
N ILE A 346 19.11 1.89 4.12
CA ILE A 346 18.50 2.53 2.93
C ILE A 346 18.78 4.03 2.79
N GLY A 347 19.42 4.63 3.80
CA GLY A 347 19.63 6.09 3.86
C GLY A 347 18.40 6.84 4.37
N TYR A 348 18.50 8.17 4.41
CA TYR A 348 17.44 9.04 4.90
C TYR A 348 17.52 10.41 4.20
N TYR A 349 16.50 11.22 4.39
CA TYR A 349 16.51 12.61 3.91
C TYR A 349 16.85 13.56 5.05
N GLU A 350 17.81 14.46 4.79
CA GLU A 350 18.22 15.51 5.70
C GLU A 350 18.28 16.83 4.94
N ASN A 351 17.55 17.83 5.41
CA ASN A 351 17.47 19.15 4.75
C ASN A 351 17.16 19.08 3.24
N GLY A 352 16.29 18.17 2.84
CA GLY A 352 15.91 17.95 1.43
C GLY A 352 16.95 17.20 0.58
N GLN A 353 18.07 16.81 1.16
CA GLN A 353 19.10 16.00 0.49
C GLN A 353 19.00 14.54 0.93
N ARG A 354 19.12 13.63 -0.03
CA ARG A 354 19.18 12.19 0.25
C ARG A 354 20.58 11.81 0.71
N LYS A 355 20.69 11.32 1.93
CA LYS A 355 21.88 10.63 2.45
C LYS A 355 21.75 9.15 2.09
N GLN A 356 22.69 8.63 1.34
CA GLN A 356 22.65 7.23 0.91
C GLN A 356 22.96 6.27 2.05
N GLY A 357 22.25 5.14 2.10
CA GLY A 357 22.54 4.02 2.98
C GLY A 357 23.50 3.01 2.34
N CYS A 358 23.82 1.94 3.07
CA CYS A 358 24.73 0.90 2.61
C CYS A 358 24.27 0.24 1.30
N LEU A 359 22.96 0.00 1.17
CA LEU A 359 22.37 -0.55 -0.06
C LEU A 359 22.40 0.43 -1.25
N GLY A 360 22.74 1.70 -1.01
CA GLY A 360 22.80 2.71 -2.05
C GLY A 360 23.91 2.51 -3.07
N SER A 361 24.95 1.74 -2.74
CA SER A 361 26.05 1.37 -3.64
C SER A 361 25.71 0.23 -4.60
N LEU A 362 24.62 -0.51 -4.35
CA LEU A 362 24.17 -1.63 -5.18
C LEU A 362 23.25 -1.14 -6.31
N ASP A 363 23.49 -1.57 -7.52
CA ASP A 363 22.69 -1.18 -8.70
C ASP A 363 22.15 -2.42 -9.44
N GLU A 364 20.84 -2.47 -9.66
CA GLU A 364 20.18 -3.56 -10.38
C GLU A 364 20.59 -3.68 -11.86
N THR A 365 21.16 -2.63 -12.44
CA THR A 365 21.69 -2.66 -13.81
C THR A 365 23.01 -3.43 -13.90
N HIS A 366 23.69 -3.63 -12.77
CA HIS A 366 24.91 -4.42 -12.68
C HIS A 366 24.60 -5.85 -12.27
N SER A 367 24.95 -6.81 -13.14
CA SER A 367 24.67 -8.23 -12.91
C SER A 367 25.32 -8.80 -11.63
N GLY A 368 26.43 -8.21 -11.17
CA GLY A 368 27.09 -8.59 -9.90
C GLY A 368 26.36 -8.15 -8.64
N ASP A 369 25.61 -7.03 -8.70
CA ASP A 369 24.92 -6.47 -7.54
C ASP A 369 23.56 -7.14 -7.30
N VAL A 370 22.91 -7.65 -8.35
CA VAL A 370 21.60 -8.32 -8.27
C VAL A 370 21.58 -9.48 -7.27
N PRO A 371 22.57 -10.42 -7.28
CA PRO A 371 22.60 -11.50 -6.29
C PRO A 371 22.73 -11.01 -4.84
N ILE A 372 23.43 -9.89 -4.61
CA ILE A 372 23.59 -9.30 -3.28
C ILE A 372 22.25 -8.74 -2.80
N LEU A 373 21.55 -7.99 -3.66
CA LEU A 373 20.20 -7.48 -3.36
C LEU A 373 19.19 -8.61 -3.13
N GLN A 374 19.26 -9.69 -3.91
CA GLN A 374 18.43 -10.89 -3.72
C GLN A 374 18.71 -11.57 -2.37
N GLN A 375 19.98 -11.67 -1.97
CA GLN A 375 20.36 -12.25 -0.70
C GLN A 375 19.88 -11.38 0.48
N TYR A 376 20.00 -10.05 0.37
CA TYR A 376 19.43 -9.12 1.35
C TYR A 376 17.91 -9.28 1.44
N ARG A 377 17.21 -9.35 0.31
CA ARG A 377 15.77 -9.59 0.27
C ARG A 377 15.40 -10.92 0.92
N LYS A 378 16.18 -11.97 0.67
CA LYS A 378 16.00 -13.29 1.29
C LYS A 378 16.09 -13.16 2.80
N TRP A 379 17.13 -12.51 3.33
CA TRP A 379 17.25 -12.26 4.75
C TRP A 379 16.06 -11.49 5.34
N LEU A 380 15.62 -10.42 4.71
CA LEU A 380 14.43 -9.70 5.19
C LEU A 380 13.18 -10.58 5.24
N THR A 381 13.06 -11.51 4.28
CA THR A 381 11.89 -12.40 4.16
C THR A 381 11.94 -13.54 5.18
N THR A 382 13.08 -14.15 5.37
CA THR A 382 13.26 -15.33 6.24
C THR A 382 13.53 -14.96 7.70
N GLY A 383 14.14 -13.79 7.92
CA GLY A 383 14.66 -13.40 9.23
C GLY A 383 15.80 -14.29 9.73
N GLY A 384 16.35 -15.18 8.90
CA GLY A 384 17.37 -16.15 9.29
C GLY A 384 18.77 -15.54 9.43
N VAL A 385 19.47 -15.84 10.53
CA VAL A 385 20.84 -15.34 10.75
C VAL A 385 21.82 -15.81 9.68
N SER A 386 21.67 -17.03 9.17
CA SER A 386 22.49 -17.54 8.08
C SER A 386 22.37 -16.72 6.81
N ASP A 387 21.15 -16.28 6.49
CA ASP A 387 20.89 -15.42 5.34
C ASP A 387 21.51 -14.03 5.50
N LEU A 388 21.54 -13.50 6.75
CA LEU A 388 22.26 -12.26 7.06
C LEU A 388 23.77 -12.44 6.87
N LEU A 389 24.35 -13.51 7.39
CA LEU A 389 25.78 -13.79 7.25
C LEU A 389 26.19 -13.97 5.78
N ASP A 390 25.42 -14.71 4.99
CA ASP A 390 25.63 -14.86 3.56
C ASP A 390 25.57 -13.50 2.82
N PHE A 391 24.60 -12.65 3.20
CA PHE A 391 24.53 -11.29 2.66
C PHE A 391 25.77 -10.49 3.02
N LEU A 392 26.17 -10.46 4.30
CA LEU A 392 27.33 -9.69 4.77
C LEU A 392 28.62 -10.14 4.09
N ALA A 393 28.81 -11.44 3.91
CA ALA A 393 29.98 -11.98 3.21
C ALA A 393 30.05 -11.49 1.74
N ARG A 394 28.92 -11.52 1.02
CA ARG A 394 28.85 -11.02 -0.36
C ARG A 394 29.04 -9.51 -0.42
N PHE A 395 28.43 -8.79 0.52
CA PHE A 395 28.54 -7.34 0.61
C PHE A 395 29.97 -6.89 0.92
N ALA A 396 30.70 -7.63 1.77
CA ALA A 396 32.12 -7.37 2.05
C ALA A 396 32.98 -7.45 0.77
N ILE A 397 32.74 -8.44 -0.09
CA ILE A 397 33.42 -8.56 -1.39
C ILE A 397 33.11 -7.32 -2.25
N HIS A 398 31.84 -6.92 -2.32
CA HIS A 398 31.44 -5.70 -3.06
C HIS A 398 32.13 -4.45 -2.56
N ILE A 399 32.24 -4.29 -1.21
CA ILE A 399 33.00 -3.17 -0.59
C ILE A 399 34.45 -3.16 -1.07
N MET A 400 35.11 -4.33 -1.04
CA MET A 400 36.50 -4.46 -1.45
C MET A 400 36.71 -4.08 -2.92
N GLU A 401 35.80 -4.52 -3.81
CA GLU A 401 35.81 -4.19 -5.22
C GLU A 401 35.60 -2.68 -5.48
N LYS A 402 34.63 -2.07 -4.80
CA LYS A 402 34.35 -0.63 -4.90
C LYS A 402 35.54 0.21 -4.42
N ARG A 403 36.11 -0.15 -3.27
CA ARG A 403 37.32 0.51 -2.74
C ARG A 403 38.51 0.38 -3.69
N GLY A 404 38.73 -0.79 -4.26
CA GLY A 404 39.77 -1.04 -5.25
C GLY A 404 39.64 -0.13 -6.48
N LYS A 405 38.40 0.18 -6.89
CA LYS A 405 38.09 1.09 -7.99
C LYS A 405 38.03 2.56 -7.55
N LYS A 406 38.21 2.88 -6.28
CA LYS A 406 38.03 4.21 -5.68
C LYS A 406 36.60 4.77 -5.84
N GLU A 407 35.60 3.87 -5.90
CA GLU A 407 34.19 4.22 -5.96
C GLU A 407 33.62 4.39 -4.56
N TRP A 408 32.54 5.17 -4.45
CA TRP A 408 31.86 5.38 -3.19
C TRP A 408 31.15 4.11 -2.71
N VAL A 409 31.35 3.78 -1.44
CA VAL A 409 30.63 2.72 -0.76
C VAL A 409 30.48 3.07 0.71
N LYS A 410 29.31 2.79 1.30
CA LYS A 410 29.05 2.89 2.73
C LYS A 410 28.98 1.49 3.32
N GLU A 411 29.64 1.30 4.43
CA GLU A 411 29.68 0.05 5.19
C GLU A 411 28.64 0.06 6.30
N PHE A 412 28.26 -1.13 6.75
CA PHE A 412 27.49 -1.29 7.99
C PHE A 412 28.39 -1.00 9.17
N SER A 413 27.88 -0.27 10.17
CA SER A 413 28.60 -0.02 11.40
C SER A 413 28.66 -1.29 12.24
N ALA A 414 29.79 -1.51 12.91
CA ALA A 414 29.95 -2.60 13.84
C ALA A 414 28.91 -2.52 14.98
N GLU A 415 28.59 -1.30 15.45
CA GLU A 415 27.61 -1.05 16.48
C GLU A 415 26.21 -1.57 16.09
N ASN A 416 25.69 -1.17 14.92
CA ASN A 416 24.38 -1.61 14.47
C ASN A 416 24.31 -3.11 14.17
N LEU A 417 25.38 -3.69 13.63
CA LEU A 417 25.47 -5.13 13.44
C LEU A 417 25.47 -5.88 14.78
N THR A 418 26.23 -5.41 15.77
CA THR A 418 26.24 -5.98 17.12
C THR A 418 24.84 -5.97 17.71
N ILE A 419 24.14 -4.84 17.65
CA ILE A 419 22.76 -4.72 18.14
C ILE A 419 21.82 -5.71 17.41
N LEU A 420 21.94 -5.84 16.09
CA LEU A 420 21.15 -6.82 15.34
C LEU A 420 21.40 -8.25 15.80
N PHE A 421 22.67 -8.63 16.01
CA PHE A 421 23.00 -9.98 16.48
C PHE A 421 22.55 -10.22 17.92
N GLU A 422 22.76 -9.27 18.83
CA GLU A 422 22.38 -9.41 20.24
C GLU A 422 20.86 -9.40 20.41
N ARG A 423 20.18 -8.37 19.93
CA ARG A 423 18.76 -8.16 20.19
C ARG A 423 17.86 -8.93 19.22
N GLY A 424 18.30 -9.07 17.96
CA GLY A 424 17.55 -9.77 16.94
C GLY A 424 17.66 -11.28 17.00
N TYR A 425 18.82 -11.79 17.37
CA TYR A 425 19.13 -13.23 17.35
C TYR A 425 19.55 -13.81 18.69
N GLY A 426 19.71 -13.02 19.74
CA GLY A 426 20.18 -13.48 21.06
C GLY A 426 21.62 -13.98 21.05
N MET A 427 22.45 -13.49 20.13
CA MET A 427 23.82 -14.00 19.88
C MET A 427 24.92 -13.16 20.53
N LYS A 428 24.64 -12.53 21.66
CA LYS A 428 25.58 -11.65 22.37
C LYS A 428 26.92 -12.32 22.62
N GLU A 429 26.92 -13.49 23.24
CA GLU A 429 28.14 -14.22 23.59
C GLU A 429 28.98 -14.63 22.36
N ILE A 430 28.31 -14.93 21.22
CA ILE A 430 29.01 -15.31 19.99
C ILE A 430 29.71 -14.10 19.40
N VAL A 431 29.11 -12.93 19.42
CA VAL A 431 29.72 -11.69 18.91
C VAL A 431 30.89 -11.26 19.74
N GLU A 432 30.77 -11.29 21.07
CA GLU A 432 31.84 -10.95 22.01
C GLU A 432 33.05 -11.91 21.90
N ASN A 433 32.80 -13.20 21.69
CA ASN A 433 33.83 -14.21 21.60
C ASN A 433 34.47 -14.38 20.20
N ALA A 434 33.78 -13.99 19.16
CA ALA A 434 34.26 -14.20 17.80
C ALA A 434 35.25 -13.15 17.27
N GLY A 435 35.45 -12.05 18.01
CA GLY A 435 36.35 -10.97 17.61
C GLY A 435 35.97 -10.34 16.25
N PHE A 436 34.69 -10.32 15.94
CA PHE A 436 34.16 -9.81 14.70
C PHE A 436 34.18 -8.28 14.58
N LEU A 437 34.72 -7.61 15.58
CA LEU A 437 34.79 -6.16 15.65
C LEU A 437 36.20 -5.65 15.36
#